data_1c9f1500d8f5a3ac6dadf071b0ad6a08
#
_entry.id   1c9f1500d8f5a3ac6dadf071b0ad6a08
#
_cell.length_a   1.000
_cell.length_b   1.000
_cell.length_c   1.000
_cell.angle_alpha   90.00
_cell.angle_beta   90.00
_cell.angle_gamma   90.00
#
_symmetry.space_group_name_H-M   'P 1'
#
loop_
_entity.id
_entity.type
_entity.pdbx_description
1 polymer ?
#
loop_
_entity_poly.entity_id
_entity_poly.type
_entity_poly.pdbx_seq_one_letter_code
_entity_poly.pdbx_strand_id
1 'polypeptide(L)'
;KQCRRACVCPSVTLVCAYMTSKGDLMEAYKQEFIEFMVESQVLKFGEFTLKSGRKSPFFMNAGAYVTGGQLKRLGEYYARAIHDNFGLDFDVVFGPAYKGIPLAVVTAIALEDLYGKEVRYCSNRKEVKDHGADAGNLLGSDLHDGDRVIMVEDVTTSGKSIDETYPILKAAANVDVKGLIVSLNRMEVGKGGVVTAQQEVQEKYGFPVASIVSMAEVTEMLYNREVQGKVVINDDIKA
;
A
#
# COMPACT_ATOMS: atom_id res chain seq x y z
N LYS A 1 -24.00 -36.41 -34.86
CA LYS A 1 -25.31 -35.73 -34.96
C LYS A 1 -25.63 -35.15 -33.60
N GLN A 2 -25.18 -34.00 -33.32
CA GLN A 2 -25.74 -32.93 -32.52
C GLN A 2 -24.62 -31.95 -32.15
N CYS A 3 -24.58 -30.86 -32.86
CA CYS A 3 -23.71 -29.73 -32.66
C CYS A 3 -24.13 -29.05 -31.36
N ARG A 4 -23.27 -29.02 -30.31
CA ARG A 4 -23.46 -28.19 -29.15
C ARG A 4 -22.76 -26.86 -29.43
N ARG A 5 -23.55 -25.80 -29.55
CA ARG A 5 -23.10 -24.43 -29.66
C ARG A 5 -22.36 -24.06 -28.40
N ALA A 6 -21.08 -23.70 -28.53
CA ALA A 6 -20.33 -23.00 -27.51
C ALA A 6 -20.83 -21.56 -27.44
N CYS A 7 -21.37 -21.15 -26.31
CA CYS A 7 -21.58 -19.74 -25.99
C CYS A 7 -20.21 -19.07 -25.83
N VAL A 8 -19.83 -18.24 -26.78
CA VAL A 8 -18.69 -17.32 -26.65
C VAL A 8 -19.16 -16.13 -25.82
N CYS A 9 -18.61 -15.99 -24.64
CA CYS A 9 -18.79 -14.81 -23.79
C CYS A 9 -17.90 -13.67 -24.33
N PRO A 10 -18.44 -12.51 -24.75
CA PRO A 10 -17.62 -11.42 -25.26
C PRO A 10 -17.31 -10.45 -24.11
N SER A 11 -16.25 -10.68 -23.38
CA SER A 11 -15.58 -9.65 -22.57
C SER A 11 -14.19 -10.11 -22.12
N VAL A 12 -13.29 -10.30 -23.07
CA VAL A 12 -11.86 -10.25 -22.76
C VAL A 12 -11.42 -8.86 -23.16
N THR A 13 -11.45 -7.94 -22.21
CA THR A 13 -10.79 -6.65 -22.35
C THR A 13 -9.28 -6.93 -22.46
N LEU A 14 -8.73 -6.60 -23.63
CA LEU A 14 -7.29 -6.74 -23.90
C LEU A 14 -6.55 -5.78 -22.97
N VAL A 15 -6.04 -6.27 -21.85
CA VAL A 15 -5.19 -5.49 -20.95
C VAL A 15 -3.86 -5.27 -21.67
N CYS A 16 -3.64 -4.04 -22.14
CA CYS A 16 -2.39 -3.65 -22.77
C CYS A 16 -1.32 -3.54 -21.68
N ALA A 17 -0.50 -4.55 -21.53
CA ALA A 17 0.61 -4.56 -20.58
C ALA A 17 1.72 -3.60 -21.05
N TYR A 18 2.22 -2.77 -20.15
CA TYR A 18 3.32 -1.84 -20.42
C TYR A 18 4.66 -2.44 -20.01
N MET A 19 5.67 -2.23 -20.84
CA MET A 19 7.04 -2.61 -20.52
C MET A 19 7.71 -1.51 -19.70
N THR A 20 8.38 -1.87 -18.62
CA THR A 20 9.24 -0.99 -17.85
C THR A 20 10.59 -0.80 -18.55
N SER A 21 11.37 0.20 -18.16
CA SER A 21 12.69 0.51 -18.74
C SER A 21 13.71 -0.63 -18.71
N LYS A 22 13.41 -1.73 -17.97
CA LYS A 22 14.22 -2.96 -17.91
C LYS A 22 13.67 -4.09 -18.78
N GLY A 23 12.64 -3.86 -19.58
CA GLY A 23 12.02 -4.88 -20.41
C GLY A 23 11.05 -5.83 -19.68
N ASP A 24 10.83 -5.65 -18.39
CA ASP A 24 9.84 -6.39 -17.62
C ASP A 24 8.45 -5.78 -17.83
N LEU A 25 7.44 -6.65 -17.97
CA LEU A 25 6.05 -6.23 -18.06
C LEU A 25 5.56 -5.81 -16.67
N MET A 26 5.10 -4.56 -16.52
CA MET A 26 4.42 -4.14 -15.28
C MET A 26 3.16 -4.97 -15.09
N GLU A 27 2.96 -5.52 -13.89
CA GLU A 27 1.78 -6.31 -13.57
C GLU A 27 0.51 -5.49 -13.73
N ALA A 28 -0.53 -6.11 -14.29
CA ALA A 28 -1.78 -5.41 -14.65
C ALA A 28 -2.40 -4.64 -13.48
N TYR A 29 -2.38 -5.23 -12.28
CA TYR A 29 -2.96 -4.57 -11.10
C TYR A 29 -2.19 -3.32 -10.66
N LYS A 30 -0.88 -3.24 -10.93
CA LYS A 30 -0.09 -2.03 -10.65
C LYS A 30 -0.47 -0.89 -11.57
N GLN A 31 -0.71 -1.18 -12.85
CA GLN A 31 -1.21 -0.19 -13.80
C GLN A 31 -2.58 0.32 -13.39
N GLU A 32 -3.50 -0.58 -13.05
CA GLU A 32 -4.83 -0.24 -12.53
C GLU A 32 -4.75 0.58 -11.24
N PHE A 33 -3.79 0.28 -10.36
CA PHE A 33 -3.59 1.03 -9.12
C PHE A 33 -3.10 2.45 -9.37
N ILE A 34 -2.18 2.65 -10.33
CA ILE A 34 -1.71 3.99 -10.70
C ILE A 34 -2.86 4.84 -11.24
N GLU A 35 -3.67 4.30 -12.16
CA GLU A 35 -4.85 4.99 -12.67
C GLU A 35 -5.84 5.30 -11.53
N PHE A 36 -6.10 4.34 -10.67
CA PHE A 36 -6.98 4.49 -9.51
C PHE A 36 -6.53 5.59 -8.54
N MET A 37 -5.23 5.75 -8.28
CA MET A 37 -4.72 6.84 -7.45
C MET A 37 -5.01 8.21 -8.06
N VAL A 38 -4.88 8.35 -9.39
CA VAL A 38 -5.16 9.60 -10.11
C VAL A 38 -6.67 9.87 -10.14
N GLU A 39 -7.47 8.89 -10.53
CA GLU A 39 -8.94 8.98 -10.57
C GLU A 39 -9.55 9.35 -9.23
N SER A 40 -9.02 8.79 -8.15
CA SER A 40 -9.46 9.06 -6.78
C SER A 40 -8.91 10.37 -6.22
N GLN A 41 -8.17 11.16 -7.01
CA GLN A 41 -7.54 12.41 -6.59
C GLN A 41 -6.58 12.26 -5.39
N VAL A 42 -6.07 11.06 -5.19
CA VAL A 42 -5.09 10.72 -4.15
C VAL A 42 -3.70 11.13 -4.56
N LEU A 43 -3.34 10.91 -5.83
CA LEU A 43 -2.07 11.33 -6.44
C LEU A 43 -2.34 12.46 -7.43
N LYS A 44 -1.67 13.59 -7.23
CA LYS A 44 -1.79 14.80 -8.04
C LYS A 44 -0.42 15.27 -8.48
N PHE A 45 -0.35 15.80 -9.70
CA PHE A 45 0.86 16.35 -10.30
C PHE A 45 0.74 17.87 -10.48
N GLY A 46 1.86 18.58 -10.32
CA GLY A 46 1.92 20.03 -10.37
C GLY A 46 2.98 20.58 -9.39
N GLU A 47 2.98 21.88 -9.18
CA GLU A 47 3.87 22.52 -8.21
C GLU A 47 3.25 22.49 -6.80
N PHE A 48 3.85 21.74 -5.89
CA PHE A 48 3.44 21.67 -4.49
C PHE A 48 4.58 22.12 -3.58
N THR A 49 4.24 22.81 -2.49
CA THR A 49 5.18 23.09 -1.41
C THR A 49 4.83 22.20 -0.22
N LEU A 50 5.72 21.29 0.13
CA LEU A 50 5.54 20.37 1.25
C LEU A 50 5.63 21.12 2.59
N LYS A 51 5.17 20.48 3.69
CA LYS A 51 5.29 21.03 5.05
C LYS A 51 6.72 21.35 5.46
N SER A 52 7.70 20.67 4.86
CA SER A 52 9.13 20.94 5.03
C SER A 52 9.64 22.18 4.29
N GLY A 53 8.79 22.86 3.50
CA GLY A 53 9.18 23.96 2.60
C GLY A 53 9.76 23.49 1.26
N ARG A 54 10.00 22.20 1.07
CA ARG A 54 10.54 21.64 -0.18
C ARG A 54 9.49 21.68 -1.30
N LYS A 55 9.91 22.04 -2.51
CA LYS A 55 9.10 21.91 -3.72
C LYS A 55 8.99 20.44 -4.12
N SER A 56 7.81 20.03 -4.59
CA SER A 56 7.55 18.68 -5.09
C SER A 56 6.68 18.76 -6.35
N PRO A 57 7.00 18.00 -7.41
CA PRO A 57 6.17 17.94 -8.61
C PRO A 57 4.91 17.08 -8.44
N PHE A 58 4.74 16.45 -7.30
CA PHE A 58 3.56 15.66 -6.99
C PHE A 58 3.17 15.78 -5.51
N PHE A 59 1.91 15.50 -5.25
CA PHE A 59 1.35 15.43 -3.90
C PHE A 59 0.47 14.20 -3.76
N MET A 60 0.65 13.45 -2.67
CA MET A 60 -0.17 12.30 -2.34
C MET A 60 -0.93 12.51 -1.04
N ASN A 61 -2.25 12.22 -1.08
CA ASN A 61 -3.11 12.24 0.10
C ASN A 61 -4.02 11.00 0.14
N ALA A 62 -3.58 9.95 0.79
CA ALA A 62 -4.38 8.72 0.96
C ALA A 62 -5.70 8.93 1.73
N GLY A 63 -5.86 10.05 2.44
CA GLY A 63 -7.12 10.43 3.06
C GLY A 63 -8.23 10.80 2.07
N ALA A 64 -7.96 10.84 0.76
CA ALA A 64 -8.96 11.06 -0.27
C ALA A 64 -9.72 9.77 -0.67
N TYR A 65 -9.32 8.61 -0.22
CA TYR A 65 -10.12 7.39 -0.33
C TYR A 65 -11.24 7.41 0.71
N VAL A 66 -12.44 7.82 0.30
CA VAL A 66 -13.56 8.08 1.24
C VAL A 66 -14.80 7.26 0.96
N THR A 67 -14.87 6.54 -0.17
CA THR A 67 -16.03 5.72 -0.52
C THR A 67 -15.76 4.23 -0.28
N GLY A 68 -16.82 3.45 0.00
CA GLY A 68 -16.70 2.00 0.17
C GLY A 68 -16.10 1.30 -1.05
N GLY A 69 -16.46 1.75 -2.27
CA GLY A 69 -15.89 1.22 -3.51
C GLY A 69 -14.38 1.49 -3.64
N GLN A 70 -13.93 2.69 -3.26
CA GLN A 70 -12.50 3.02 -3.24
C GLN A 70 -11.76 2.18 -2.20
N LEU A 71 -12.30 2.05 -0.99
CA LEU A 71 -11.69 1.28 0.08
C LEU A 71 -11.61 -0.22 -0.27
N LYS A 72 -12.66 -0.79 -0.90
CA LYS A 72 -12.64 -2.17 -1.38
C LYS A 72 -11.50 -2.39 -2.39
N ARG A 73 -11.42 -1.57 -3.46
CA ARG A 73 -10.35 -1.65 -4.46
C ARG A 73 -8.97 -1.48 -3.83
N LEU A 74 -8.83 -0.55 -2.89
CA LEU A 74 -7.57 -0.32 -2.17
C LEU A 74 -7.11 -1.58 -1.44
N GLY A 75 -8.02 -2.25 -0.70
CA GLY A 75 -7.75 -3.52 -0.03
C GLY A 75 -7.28 -4.60 -1.00
N GLU A 76 -7.92 -4.72 -2.17
CA GLU A 76 -7.54 -5.69 -3.20
C GLU A 76 -6.12 -5.44 -3.74
N TYR A 77 -5.71 -4.18 -3.94
CA TYR A 77 -4.34 -3.86 -4.36
C TYR A 77 -3.31 -4.18 -3.28
N TYR A 78 -3.61 -3.89 -2.01
CA TYR A 78 -2.72 -4.28 -0.89
C TYR A 78 -2.61 -5.80 -0.78
N ALA A 79 -3.72 -6.54 -0.87
CA ALA A 79 -3.72 -7.99 -0.77
C ALA A 79 -2.88 -8.65 -1.88
N ARG A 80 -2.99 -8.17 -3.12
CA ARG A 80 -2.16 -8.64 -4.25
C ARG A 80 -0.70 -8.35 -4.03
N ALA A 81 -0.36 -7.13 -3.63
CA ALA A 81 1.03 -6.75 -3.38
C ALA A 81 1.64 -7.52 -2.20
N ILE A 82 0.87 -7.82 -1.15
CA ILE A 82 1.31 -8.68 -0.04
C ILE A 82 1.59 -10.09 -0.55
N HIS A 83 0.65 -10.68 -1.31
CA HIS A 83 0.83 -12.01 -1.88
C HIS A 83 2.11 -12.11 -2.73
N ASP A 84 2.36 -11.12 -3.59
CA ASP A 84 3.48 -11.15 -4.52
C ASP A 84 4.83 -10.92 -3.84
N ASN A 85 4.89 -10.10 -2.78
CA ASN A 85 6.16 -9.75 -2.11
C ASN A 85 6.46 -10.62 -0.88
N PHE A 86 5.44 -11.10 -0.17
CA PHE A 86 5.61 -11.79 1.12
C PHE A 86 4.95 -13.17 1.17
N GLY A 87 4.15 -13.54 0.15
CA GLY A 87 3.33 -14.75 0.18
C GLY A 87 2.16 -14.62 1.17
N LEU A 88 1.61 -15.78 1.57
CA LEU A 88 0.45 -15.85 2.47
C LEU A 88 0.77 -16.49 3.84
N ASP A 89 2.05 -16.62 4.17
CA ASP A 89 2.48 -17.26 5.43
C ASP A 89 2.61 -16.25 6.57
N PHE A 90 1.48 -15.66 6.99
CA PHE A 90 1.37 -14.74 8.13
C PHE A 90 -0.02 -14.84 8.77
N ASP A 91 -0.18 -14.23 9.95
CA ASP A 91 -1.35 -14.42 10.82
C ASP A 91 -2.11 -13.13 11.08
N VAL A 92 -1.42 -11.98 11.01
CA VAL A 92 -1.97 -10.67 11.37
C VAL A 92 -1.58 -9.61 10.36
N VAL A 93 -2.55 -8.77 10.00
CA VAL A 93 -2.32 -7.50 9.31
C VAL A 93 -2.38 -6.37 10.33
N PHE A 94 -1.28 -5.63 10.49
CA PHE A 94 -1.18 -4.52 11.42
C PHE A 94 -1.14 -3.18 10.70
N GLY A 95 -2.04 -2.28 11.05
CA GLY A 95 -2.08 -0.92 10.50
C GLY A 95 -1.90 0.17 11.56
N PRO A 96 -0.82 0.98 11.50
CA PRO A 96 -0.61 2.09 12.43
C PRO A 96 -1.75 3.12 12.45
N ALA A 97 -2.20 3.51 13.63
CA ALA A 97 -3.26 4.51 13.77
C ALA A 97 -2.79 5.91 13.25
N TYR A 98 -3.66 6.67 12.55
CA TYR A 98 -5.09 6.35 12.34
C TYR A 98 -5.37 5.81 10.94
N LYS A 99 -4.59 6.17 9.91
CA LYS A 99 -4.84 5.79 8.51
C LYS A 99 -4.64 4.29 8.25
N GLY A 100 -3.71 3.65 8.97
CA GLY A 100 -3.48 2.21 8.86
C GLY A 100 -4.66 1.36 9.36
N ILE A 101 -5.53 1.91 10.24
CA ILE A 101 -6.69 1.16 10.74
C ILE A 101 -7.61 0.71 9.59
N PRO A 102 -8.19 1.62 8.78
CA PRO A 102 -9.01 1.19 7.64
C PRO A 102 -8.22 0.37 6.62
N LEU A 103 -6.93 0.66 6.41
CA LEU A 103 -6.09 -0.15 5.50
C LEU A 103 -5.99 -1.60 5.97
N ALA A 104 -5.70 -1.84 7.25
CA ALA A 104 -5.61 -3.20 7.80
C ALA A 104 -6.93 -3.96 7.64
N VAL A 105 -8.06 -3.30 7.93
CA VAL A 105 -9.40 -3.91 7.80
C VAL A 105 -9.71 -4.30 6.37
N VAL A 106 -9.57 -3.37 5.41
CA VAL A 106 -9.90 -3.65 4.01
C VAL A 106 -8.94 -4.65 3.37
N THR A 107 -7.66 -4.64 3.80
CA THR A 107 -6.67 -5.63 3.36
C THR A 107 -7.00 -7.02 3.87
N ALA A 108 -7.41 -7.16 5.14
CA ALA A 108 -7.82 -8.44 5.71
C ALA A 108 -9.04 -9.03 4.98
N ILE A 109 -10.04 -8.19 4.69
CA ILE A 109 -11.22 -8.60 3.89
C ILE A 109 -10.79 -9.06 2.49
N ALA A 110 -9.92 -8.31 1.83
CA ALA A 110 -9.47 -8.63 0.48
C ALA A 110 -8.60 -9.90 0.41
N LEU A 111 -7.81 -10.19 1.44
CA LEU A 111 -7.04 -11.44 1.55
C LEU A 111 -7.96 -12.67 1.61
N GLU A 112 -9.05 -12.56 2.37
CA GLU A 112 -10.07 -13.60 2.39
C GLU A 112 -10.79 -13.73 1.04
N ASP A 113 -11.27 -12.62 0.48
CA ASP A 113 -12.01 -12.63 -0.80
C ASP A 113 -11.18 -13.17 -1.98
N LEU A 114 -9.90 -12.80 -2.08
CA LEU A 114 -9.05 -13.13 -3.24
C LEU A 114 -8.31 -14.47 -3.10
N TYR A 115 -7.94 -14.83 -1.87
CA TYR A 115 -7.02 -15.96 -1.63
C TYR A 115 -7.56 -16.99 -0.64
N GLY A 116 -8.76 -16.78 -0.05
CA GLY A 116 -9.28 -17.62 1.03
C GLY A 116 -8.38 -17.61 2.26
N LYS A 117 -7.62 -16.52 2.46
CA LYS A 117 -6.69 -16.38 3.55
C LYS A 117 -7.32 -15.58 4.68
N GLU A 118 -7.82 -16.29 5.69
CA GLU A 118 -8.27 -15.69 6.94
C GLU A 118 -7.05 -15.14 7.73
N VAL A 119 -7.14 -13.86 8.10
CA VAL A 119 -6.13 -13.17 8.92
C VAL A 119 -6.83 -12.29 9.96
N ARG A 120 -6.17 -12.08 11.09
CA ARG A 120 -6.60 -11.10 12.09
C ARG A 120 -6.12 -9.72 11.71
N TYR A 121 -6.90 -8.66 12.00
CA TYR A 121 -6.39 -7.29 11.93
C TYR A 121 -6.06 -6.76 13.31
N CYS A 122 -5.04 -5.93 13.39
CA CYS A 122 -4.62 -5.26 14.60
C CYS A 122 -4.14 -3.84 14.29
N SER A 123 -4.29 -2.93 15.22
CA SER A 123 -3.81 -1.55 15.15
C SER A 123 -3.41 -1.07 16.54
N ASN A 124 -2.55 -0.06 16.63
CA ASN A 124 -2.31 0.59 17.91
C ASN A 124 -3.38 1.63 18.21
N ARG A 125 -3.58 1.91 19.50
CA ARG A 125 -4.28 3.11 19.98
C ARG A 125 -3.25 4.22 20.18
N LYS A 126 -3.63 5.46 19.89
CA LYS A 126 -2.79 6.63 20.24
C LYS A 126 -2.98 7.06 21.70
N GLU A 127 -4.14 6.72 22.26
CA GLU A 127 -4.46 6.98 23.67
C GLU A 127 -4.72 5.64 24.36
N VAL A 128 -4.06 5.44 25.51
CA VAL A 128 -4.25 4.23 26.31
C VAL A 128 -5.66 4.23 26.87
N LYS A 129 -6.39 3.14 26.67
CA LYS A 129 -7.69 2.93 27.31
C LYS A 129 -7.48 2.13 28.58
N ASP A 130 -7.75 2.76 29.72
CA ASP A 130 -7.50 2.23 31.07
C ASP A 130 -8.70 1.49 31.69
N HIS A 131 -9.85 1.46 30.98
CA HIS A 131 -11.08 0.82 31.46
C HIS A 131 -11.91 0.21 30.30
N GLY A 132 -12.74 -0.79 30.67
CA GLY A 132 -13.59 -1.53 29.75
C GLY A 132 -12.97 -2.86 29.26
N ALA A 133 -13.75 -3.63 28.51
CA ALA A 133 -13.37 -4.94 28.01
C ALA A 133 -12.13 -4.92 27.06
N ASP A 134 -11.91 -3.77 26.39
CA ASP A 134 -10.80 -3.58 25.46
C ASP A 134 -9.73 -2.64 26.03
N ALA A 135 -9.40 -2.75 27.31
CA ALA A 135 -8.32 -1.99 27.93
C ALA A 135 -6.97 -2.35 27.27
N GLY A 136 -6.12 -1.34 27.01
CA GLY A 136 -4.79 -1.55 26.45
C GLY A 136 -4.45 -0.64 25.26
N ASN A 137 -3.32 -0.94 24.66
CA ASN A 137 -2.72 -0.15 23.56
C ASN A 137 -3.12 -0.62 22.16
N LEU A 138 -3.83 -1.73 22.03
CA LEU A 138 -4.22 -2.33 20.77
C LEU A 138 -5.71 -2.17 20.49
N LEU A 139 -6.06 -2.25 19.21
CA LEU A 139 -7.41 -2.25 18.66
C LEU A 139 -7.51 -3.39 17.64
N GLY A 140 -8.65 -4.08 17.62
CA GLY A 140 -8.86 -5.28 16.82
C GLY A 140 -8.45 -6.52 17.61
N SER A 141 -7.66 -7.40 17.04
CA SER A 141 -7.22 -8.60 17.75
C SER A 141 -6.05 -8.33 18.69
N ASP A 142 -5.96 -9.15 19.74
CA ASP A 142 -4.73 -9.28 20.52
C ASP A 142 -3.63 -9.92 19.67
N LEU A 143 -2.37 -9.69 20.08
CA LEU A 143 -1.19 -10.33 19.53
C LEU A 143 -0.72 -11.45 20.47
N HIS A 144 -0.21 -12.53 19.89
CA HIS A 144 0.29 -13.69 20.62
C HIS A 144 1.75 -13.96 20.25
N ASP A 145 2.47 -14.62 21.13
CA ASP A 145 3.84 -15.04 20.85
C ASP A 145 3.88 -15.98 19.64
N GLY A 146 4.78 -15.68 18.72
CA GLY A 146 4.92 -16.40 17.46
C GLY A 146 4.02 -15.91 16.33
N ASP A 147 3.14 -14.94 16.56
CA ASP A 147 2.37 -14.32 15.46
C ASP A 147 3.29 -13.72 14.41
N ARG A 148 3.01 -14.04 13.15
CA ARG A 148 3.66 -13.48 11.98
C ARG A 148 2.84 -12.30 11.48
N VAL A 149 3.45 -11.13 11.44
CA VAL A 149 2.76 -9.85 11.21
C VAL A 149 3.21 -9.22 9.90
N ILE A 150 2.26 -8.84 9.04
CA ILE A 150 2.49 -7.89 7.94
C ILE A 150 1.97 -6.52 8.38
N MET A 151 2.84 -5.51 8.30
CA MET A 151 2.46 -4.12 8.54
C MET A 151 1.97 -3.48 7.24
N VAL A 152 0.93 -2.64 7.32
CA VAL A 152 0.40 -1.88 6.18
C VAL A 152 0.38 -0.39 6.50
N GLU A 153 0.87 0.44 5.60
CA GLU A 153 0.90 1.91 5.76
C GLU A 153 0.58 2.59 4.42
N ASP A 154 0.15 3.84 4.43
CA ASP A 154 -0.13 4.58 3.18
C ASP A 154 1.17 4.92 2.44
N VAL A 155 2.08 5.63 3.06
CA VAL A 155 3.42 5.96 2.55
C VAL A 155 4.42 6.04 3.70
N THR A 156 5.70 5.80 3.42
CA THR A 156 6.75 6.12 4.37
C THR A 156 7.62 7.26 3.84
N THR A 157 7.79 8.30 4.64
CA THR A 157 8.63 9.46 4.33
C THR A 157 9.79 9.62 5.29
N SER A 158 9.61 9.20 6.52
CA SER A 158 10.62 9.35 7.60
C SER A 158 10.66 8.13 8.52
N GLY A 159 9.86 7.10 8.27
CA GLY A 159 9.74 5.94 9.13
C GLY A 159 9.12 6.21 10.51
N LYS A 160 8.64 7.43 10.77
CA LYS A 160 8.17 7.83 12.11
C LYS A 160 7.03 6.97 12.64
N SER A 161 6.06 6.60 11.80
CA SER A 161 4.95 5.74 12.22
C SER A 161 5.44 4.35 12.64
N ILE A 162 6.44 3.82 11.97
CA ILE A 162 7.07 2.53 12.32
C ILE A 162 7.89 2.69 13.60
N ASP A 163 8.64 3.80 13.75
CA ASP A 163 9.39 4.11 14.96
C ASP A 163 8.48 4.15 16.22
N GLU A 164 7.25 4.65 16.07
CA GLU A 164 6.26 4.74 17.14
C GLU A 164 5.55 3.41 17.42
N THR A 165 5.31 2.58 16.39
CA THR A 165 4.45 1.40 16.52
C THR A 165 5.19 0.09 16.67
N TYR A 166 6.39 -0.05 16.13
CA TYR A 166 7.19 -1.26 16.29
C TYR A 166 7.48 -1.62 17.76
N PRO A 167 7.84 -0.66 18.65
CA PRO A 167 7.98 -0.95 20.07
C PRO A 167 6.67 -1.42 20.72
N ILE A 168 5.52 -0.90 20.28
CA ILE A 168 4.20 -1.32 20.80
C ILE A 168 3.92 -2.78 20.42
N LEU A 169 4.19 -3.16 19.16
CA LEU A 169 4.08 -4.55 18.71
C LEU A 169 4.94 -5.49 19.55
N LYS A 170 6.22 -5.14 19.72
CA LYS A 170 7.19 -5.98 20.46
C LYS A 170 6.92 -6.03 21.96
N ALA A 171 6.27 -5.00 22.52
CA ALA A 171 5.86 -5.01 23.92
C ALA A 171 4.59 -5.82 24.16
N ALA A 172 3.72 -5.96 23.16
CA ALA A 172 2.48 -6.71 23.27
C ALA A 172 2.70 -8.21 23.24
N ALA A 173 3.60 -8.70 22.38
CA ALA A 173 3.95 -10.13 22.27
C ALA A 173 5.28 -10.30 21.50
N ASN A 174 5.86 -11.50 21.60
CA ASN A 174 7.04 -11.85 20.80
C ASN A 174 6.63 -12.22 19.37
N VAL A 175 6.26 -11.22 18.58
CA VAL A 175 5.83 -11.37 17.19
C VAL A 175 7.00 -11.38 16.21
N ASP A 176 6.80 -12.03 15.06
CA ASP A 176 7.71 -12.00 13.90
C ASP A 176 7.15 -11.08 12.81
N VAL A 177 7.77 -9.90 12.61
CA VAL A 177 7.35 -8.97 11.57
C VAL A 177 7.91 -9.44 10.23
N LYS A 178 7.05 -9.96 9.36
CA LYS A 178 7.41 -10.51 8.04
C LYS A 178 7.68 -9.42 7.01
N GLY A 179 7.12 -8.24 7.18
CA GLY A 179 7.34 -7.13 6.26
C GLY A 179 6.42 -5.94 6.49
N LEU A 180 6.72 -4.87 5.75
CA LEU A 180 5.91 -3.68 5.61
C LEU A 180 5.55 -3.47 4.15
N ILE A 181 4.26 -3.27 3.87
CA ILE A 181 3.78 -2.86 2.55
C ILE A 181 3.24 -1.44 2.62
N VAL A 182 3.65 -0.59 1.66
CA VAL A 182 3.12 0.76 1.48
C VAL A 182 2.49 0.91 0.09
N SER A 183 1.59 1.87 -0.08
CA SER A 183 0.96 2.08 -1.39
C SER A 183 1.96 2.61 -2.43
N LEU A 184 2.77 3.59 -2.06
CA LEU A 184 3.69 4.27 -2.96
C LEU A 184 5.09 4.41 -2.34
N ASN A 185 6.10 3.88 -3.03
CA ASN A 185 7.48 4.26 -2.78
C ASN A 185 7.75 5.60 -3.45
N ARG A 186 7.84 6.66 -2.67
CA ARG A 186 8.11 8.02 -3.18
C ARG A 186 9.54 8.18 -3.71
N MET A 187 10.41 7.21 -3.45
CA MET A 187 11.84 7.22 -3.80
C MET A 187 12.60 8.44 -3.25
N GLU A 188 12.04 9.06 -2.22
CA GLU A 188 12.66 10.18 -1.54
C GLU A 188 13.73 9.70 -0.57
N VAL A 189 14.80 10.47 -0.47
CA VAL A 189 15.89 10.22 0.47
C VAL A 189 15.36 10.33 1.90
N GLY A 190 15.72 9.35 2.72
CA GLY A 190 15.34 9.31 4.13
C GLY A 190 16.06 10.36 4.97
N LYS A 191 15.88 10.31 6.28
CA LYS A 191 16.48 11.27 7.24
C LYS A 191 18.01 11.24 7.25
N GLY A 192 18.59 10.08 7.00
CA GLY A 192 20.05 9.89 6.93
C GLY A 192 20.71 10.51 5.70
N GLY A 193 19.94 10.91 4.69
CA GLY A 193 20.42 11.63 3.52
C GLY A 193 21.16 10.77 2.48
N VAL A 194 21.21 9.46 2.65
CA VAL A 194 22.00 8.54 1.78
C VAL A 194 21.11 7.55 1.02
N VAL A 195 20.20 6.90 1.72
CA VAL A 195 19.30 5.88 1.16
C VAL A 195 17.85 6.34 1.22
N THR A 196 16.94 5.62 0.57
CA THR A 196 15.51 5.94 0.62
C THR A 196 14.93 5.67 1.99
N ALA A 197 13.82 6.34 2.32
CA ALA A 197 13.11 6.12 3.59
C ALA A 197 12.71 4.66 3.81
N GLN A 198 12.37 3.92 2.75
CA GLN A 198 12.07 2.49 2.82
C GLN A 198 13.30 1.66 3.18
N GLN A 199 14.44 1.96 2.56
CA GLN A 199 15.71 1.29 2.88
C GLN A 199 16.16 1.56 4.31
N GLU A 200 16.01 2.81 4.81
CA GLU A 200 16.30 3.14 6.22
C GLU A 200 15.46 2.29 7.19
N VAL A 201 14.16 2.12 6.93
CA VAL A 201 13.28 1.27 7.74
C VAL A 201 13.73 -0.19 7.68
N GLN A 202 14.01 -0.71 6.48
CA GLN A 202 14.47 -2.08 6.30
C GLN A 202 15.78 -2.37 7.03
N GLU A 203 16.77 -1.48 6.89
CA GLU A 203 18.07 -1.62 7.56
C GLU A 203 17.94 -1.52 9.09
N LYS A 204 17.10 -0.60 9.57
CA LYS A 204 16.90 -0.37 11.00
C LYS A 204 16.21 -1.52 11.72
N TYR A 205 15.18 -2.10 11.12
CA TYR A 205 14.31 -3.08 11.77
C TYR A 205 14.53 -4.52 11.32
N GLY A 206 15.26 -4.75 10.21
CA GLY A 206 15.64 -6.07 9.74
C GLY A 206 14.55 -6.86 9.02
N PHE A 207 13.41 -6.23 8.67
CA PHE A 207 12.36 -6.85 7.87
C PHE A 207 12.23 -6.17 6.51
N PRO A 208 11.80 -6.89 5.45
CA PRO A 208 11.66 -6.34 4.11
C PRO A 208 10.55 -5.28 4.02
N VAL A 209 10.78 -4.24 3.22
CA VAL A 209 9.82 -3.18 2.93
C VAL A 209 9.53 -3.17 1.44
N ALA A 210 8.26 -3.33 1.07
CA ALA A 210 7.80 -3.29 -0.31
C ALA A 210 6.74 -2.21 -0.52
N SER A 211 6.46 -1.90 -1.77
CA SER A 211 5.38 -0.98 -2.16
C SER A 211 4.52 -1.59 -3.27
N ILE A 212 3.26 -1.17 -3.35
CA ILE A 212 2.41 -1.56 -4.49
C ILE A 212 3.06 -1.04 -5.77
N VAL A 213 3.43 0.26 -5.79
CA VAL A 213 4.15 0.89 -6.90
C VAL A 213 5.22 1.84 -6.39
N SER A 214 6.20 2.15 -7.25
CA SER A 214 7.20 3.19 -7.04
C SER A 214 6.89 4.44 -7.86
N MET A 215 7.46 5.58 -7.49
CA MET A 215 7.33 6.81 -8.26
C MET A 215 7.97 6.72 -9.65
N ALA A 216 8.97 5.87 -9.84
CA ALA A 216 9.54 5.56 -11.15
C ALA A 216 8.50 4.87 -12.06
N GLU A 217 7.83 3.81 -11.57
CA GLU A 217 6.77 3.10 -12.30
C GLU A 217 5.60 4.05 -12.63
N VAL A 218 5.20 4.89 -11.68
CA VAL A 218 4.16 5.92 -11.90
C VAL A 218 4.56 6.90 -13.01
N THR A 219 5.79 7.41 -12.95
CA THR A 219 6.28 8.37 -13.94
C THR A 219 6.37 7.74 -15.33
N GLU A 220 6.89 6.53 -15.43
CA GLU A 220 7.02 5.80 -16.69
C GLU A 220 5.64 5.52 -17.32
N MET A 221 4.68 5.08 -16.51
CA MET A 221 3.34 4.74 -16.99
C MET A 221 2.53 5.97 -17.43
N LEU A 222 2.62 7.08 -16.69
CA LEU A 222 1.78 8.26 -16.91
C LEU A 222 2.41 9.30 -17.85
N TYR A 223 3.70 9.15 -18.20
CA TYR A 223 4.39 10.10 -19.06
C TYR A 223 3.75 10.20 -20.44
N ASN A 224 3.31 11.41 -20.79
CA ASN A 224 2.58 11.73 -22.01
C ASN A 224 1.33 10.89 -22.28
N ARG A 225 0.76 10.29 -21.21
CA ARG A 225 -0.47 9.50 -21.26
C ARG A 225 -1.65 10.30 -20.72
N GLU A 226 -2.78 10.18 -21.38
CA GLU A 226 -4.04 10.73 -20.89
C GLU A 226 -4.67 9.82 -19.83
N VAL A 227 -5.01 10.42 -18.68
CA VAL A 227 -5.87 9.82 -17.66
C VAL A 227 -7.06 10.78 -17.50
N GLN A 228 -8.28 10.28 -17.68
CA GLN A 228 -9.51 11.08 -17.67
C GLN A 228 -9.45 12.30 -18.63
N GLY A 229 -8.87 12.12 -19.82
CA GLY A 229 -8.78 13.17 -20.85
C GLY A 229 -7.73 14.25 -20.57
N LYS A 230 -6.80 14.02 -19.64
CA LYS A 230 -5.71 14.96 -19.33
C LYS A 230 -4.37 14.23 -19.26
N VAL A 231 -3.35 14.83 -19.87
CA VAL A 231 -1.96 14.41 -19.65
C VAL A 231 -1.52 14.98 -18.31
N VAL A 232 -1.21 14.07 -17.35
CA VAL A 232 -0.87 14.45 -15.97
C VAL A 232 0.63 14.57 -15.73
N ILE A 233 1.47 13.89 -16.54
CA ILE A 233 2.92 14.01 -16.54
C ILE A 233 3.37 14.32 -17.96
N ASN A 234 3.90 15.52 -18.17
CA ASN A 234 4.54 15.98 -19.40
C ASN A 234 6.04 16.22 -19.18
N ASP A 235 6.72 16.81 -20.15
CA ASP A 235 8.16 17.10 -20.08
C ASP A 235 8.51 18.02 -18.89
N ASP A 236 7.67 19.03 -18.61
CA ASP A 236 7.90 20.01 -17.54
C ASP A 236 7.82 19.37 -16.13
N ILE A 237 6.94 18.37 -15.97
CA ILE A 237 6.75 17.66 -14.69
C ILE A 237 7.80 16.55 -14.50
N LYS A 238 8.26 15.96 -15.63
CA LYS A 238 9.25 14.89 -15.61
C LYS A 238 10.67 15.40 -15.36
N ALA A 239 10.99 16.63 -15.74
CA ALA A 239 12.29 17.26 -15.57
C ALA A 239 12.60 17.59 -14.10
#